data_5611b9d6c00ece87bcff1b2d1548ee3e
#
_entry.id   5611b9d6c00ece87bcff1b2d1548ee3e
#
_cell.length_a   1.000
_cell.length_b   1.000
_cell.length_c   1.000
_cell.angle_alpha   90.00
_cell.angle_beta   90.00
_cell.angle_gamma   90.00
#
_symmetry.space_group_name_H-M   'P 1'
#
loop_
_entity.id
_entity.type
_entity.pdbx_description
1 polymer ?
#
loop_
_entity_poly.entity_id
_entity_poly.type
_entity_poly.pdbx_seq_one_letter_code
_entity_poly.pdbx_strand_id
1 'polypeptide(L)'
;TTVAGALGKHNGYVLGIGTGTFISRQRAGVVKTVSGWGFQISDQASGAWLGHRVLERTLMAYDGIEPHSDLTRDLLDQLGGLHEMRNFCLTASPADYATLAPQVLNGAECHDPAALEIVARAVTFLEKGLAALDFTPGDRLCMTGGVGPRYEPYLSPKTIRNVVPPQGNAMLGAFALARHTA
;
A
#
# COMPACT_ATOMS: atom_id res chain seq x y z
N THR A 1 -10.45 -1.33 -14.47
CA THR A 1 -11.39 -0.25 -14.06
C THR A 1 -10.65 0.88 -13.35
N THR A 2 -9.92 0.62 -12.23
CA THR A 2 -9.23 1.67 -11.44
C THR A 2 -8.23 2.48 -12.28
N VAL A 3 -7.41 1.82 -13.12
CA VAL A 3 -6.46 2.50 -14.02
C VAL A 3 -7.17 3.43 -14.99
N ALA A 4 -8.25 2.96 -15.62
CA ALA A 4 -9.05 3.77 -16.53
C ALA A 4 -9.73 4.97 -15.82
N GLY A 5 -10.19 4.78 -14.58
CA GLY A 5 -10.70 5.87 -13.76
C GLY A 5 -9.65 6.90 -13.37
N ALA A 6 -8.47 6.43 -12.95
CA ALA A 6 -7.39 7.29 -12.49
C ALA A 6 -6.72 8.08 -13.63
N LEU A 7 -6.47 7.44 -14.77
CA LEU A 7 -5.69 8.03 -15.88
C LEU A 7 -6.55 8.47 -17.08
N GLY A 8 -7.80 7.99 -17.18
CA GLY A 8 -8.61 8.19 -18.38
C GLY A 8 -7.87 7.64 -19.61
N LYS A 9 -7.66 8.49 -20.63
CA LYS A 9 -6.91 8.15 -21.84
C LYS A 9 -5.40 8.47 -21.77
N HIS A 10 -4.92 9.05 -20.67
CA HIS A 10 -3.53 9.46 -20.56
C HIS A 10 -2.60 8.27 -20.29
N ASN A 11 -1.41 8.32 -20.86
CA ASN A 11 -0.31 7.46 -20.47
C ASN A 11 0.12 7.80 -19.03
N GLY A 12 0.55 6.80 -18.28
CA GLY A 12 1.01 6.99 -16.91
C GLY A 12 1.00 5.72 -16.10
N TYR A 13 1.23 5.90 -14.82
CA TYR A 13 1.33 4.83 -13.83
C TYR A 13 0.32 5.03 -12.71
N VAL A 14 -0.13 3.93 -12.12
CA VAL A 14 -1.05 3.92 -10.99
C VAL A 14 -0.49 3.02 -9.90
N LEU A 15 -0.31 3.59 -8.71
CA LEU A 15 -0.18 2.84 -7.46
C LEU A 15 -1.57 2.77 -6.83
N GLY A 16 -2.23 1.63 -6.96
CA GLY A 16 -3.53 1.38 -6.36
C GLY A 16 -3.37 0.65 -5.04
N ILE A 17 -3.44 1.36 -3.91
CA ILE A 17 -3.10 0.83 -2.59
C ILE A 17 -4.24 1.10 -1.61
N GLY A 18 -4.92 0.03 -1.25
CA GLY A 18 -5.98 -0.04 -0.25
C GLY A 18 -5.76 -1.25 0.66
N THR A 19 -6.77 -2.09 0.82
CA THR A 19 -6.63 -3.40 1.48
C THR A 19 -5.61 -4.30 0.75
N GLY A 20 -5.62 -4.28 -0.59
CA GLY A 20 -4.61 -4.90 -1.45
C GLY A 20 -3.76 -3.85 -2.18
N THR A 21 -2.79 -4.30 -2.99
CA THR A 21 -1.88 -3.44 -3.78
C THR A 21 -1.78 -3.93 -5.20
N PHE A 22 -1.85 -3.01 -6.17
CA PHE A 22 -1.41 -3.26 -7.54
C PHE A 22 -0.63 -2.05 -8.06
N ILE A 23 0.29 -2.32 -8.99
CA ILE A 23 1.08 -1.30 -9.68
C ILE A 23 0.83 -1.48 -11.17
N SER A 24 0.35 -0.45 -11.85
CA SER A 24 -0.02 -0.53 -13.27
C SER A 24 0.61 0.58 -14.08
N ARG A 25 0.91 0.26 -15.34
CA ARG A 25 1.27 1.22 -16.39
C ARG A 25 0.20 1.17 -17.47
N GLN A 26 -0.28 2.35 -17.90
CA GLN A 26 -1.07 2.52 -19.12
C GLN A 26 -0.23 3.24 -20.18
N ARG A 27 -0.08 2.62 -21.36
CA ARG A 27 0.62 3.23 -22.51
C ARG A 27 -0.14 2.89 -23.80
N ALA A 28 -0.54 3.91 -24.54
CA ALA A 28 -1.33 3.78 -25.79
C ALA A 28 -2.58 2.89 -25.62
N GLY A 29 -3.29 3.02 -24.51
CA GLY A 29 -4.47 2.23 -24.17
C GLY A 29 -4.18 0.81 -23.63
N VAL A 30 -2.93 0.34 -23.70
CA VAL A 30 -2.53 -0.96 -23.17
C VAL A 30 -2.16 -0.83 -21.70
N VAL A 31 -2.76 -1.65 -20.86
CA VAL A 31 -2.48 -1.73 -19.42
C VAL A 31 -1.65 -2.96 -19.11
N LYS A 32 -0.52 -2.74 -18.42
CA LYS A 32 0.30 -3.80 -17.82
C LYS A 32 0.29 -3.62 -16.31
N THR A 33 0.09 -4.70 -15.57
CA THR A 33 0.01 -4.68 -14.10
C THR A 33 1.02 -5.67 -13.50
N VAL A 34 1.61 -5.28 -12.40
CA VAL A 34 2.41 -6.13 -11.52
C VAL A 34 1.82 -6.07 -10.11
N SER A 35 2.03 -7.13 -9.32
CA SER A 35 1.37 -7.33 -8.02
C SER A 35 -0.16 -7.55 -8.16
N GLY A 36 -0.90 -7.49 -7.04
CA GLY A 36 -2.35 -7.67 -7.06
C GLY A 36 -2.82 -9.14 -7.16
N TRP A 37 -1.99 -10.08 -6.73
CA TRP A 37 -2.30 -11.51 -6.73
C TRP A 37 -2.92 -12.00 -5.42
N GLY A 38 -3.25 -11.07 -4.53
CA GLY A 38 -3.87 -11.35 -3.25
C GLY A 38 -2.89 -11.47 -2.09
N PHE A 39 -3.41 -11.24 -0.89
CA PHE A 39 -2.67 -11.10 0.35
C PHE A 39 -1.71 -12.25 0.67
N GLN A 40 -2.08 -13.50 0.31
CA GLN A 40 -1.31 -14.69 0.66
C GLN A 40 0.07 -14.77 -0.03
N ILE A 41 0.20 -14.22 -1.23
CA ILE A 41 1.42 -14.32 -2.06
C ILE A 41 1.88 -12.99 -2.64
N SER A 42 1.10 -11.94 -2.45
CA SER A 42 1.35 -10.62 -3.04
C SER A 42 0.88 -9.51 -2.09
N ASP A 43 0.51 -8.37 -2.65
CA ASP A 43 -0.07 -7.22 -1.97
C ASP A 43 0.86 -6.53 -0.95
N GLN A 44 2.18 -6.66 -1.14
CA GLN A 44 3.14 -5.88 -0.36
C GLN A 44 2.81 -4.38 -0.46
N ALA A 45 3.08 -3.64 0.60
CA ALA A 45 2.72 -2.23 0.77
C ALA A 45 1.21 -1.94 0.92
N SER A 46 0.33 -2.94 0.85
CA SER A 46 -1.10 -2.76 1.11
C SER A 46 -1.40 -2.52 2.59
N GLY A 47 -2.63 -2.07 2.88
CA GLY A 47 -3.10 -1.96 4.26
C GLY A 47 -3.07 -3.29 4.99
N ALA A 48 -3.47 -4.38 4.34
CA ALA A 48 -3.41 -5.71 4.93
C ALA A 48 -1.96 -6.14 5.23
N TRP A 49 -1.04 -5.88 4.30
CA TRP A 49 0.36 -6.16 4.50
C TRP A 49 0.97 -5.33 5.64
N LEU A 50 0.66 -4.05 5.73
CA LEU A 50 1.11 -3.18 6.83
C LEU A 50 0.62 -3.73 8.17
N GLY A 51 -0.66 -4.08 8.27
CA GLY A 51 -1.24 -4.65 9.48
C GLY A 51 -0.60 -5.97 9.89
N HIS A 52 -0.31 -6.84 8.92
CA HIS A 52 0.40 -8.09 9.21
C HIS A 52 1.85 -7.82 9.68
N ARG A 53 2.57 -6.89 9.04
CA ARG A 53 3.96 -6.58 9.41
C ARG A 53 4.08 -5.95 10.79
N VAL A 54 3.14 -5.10 11.20
CA VAL A 54 3.20 -4.51 12.54
C VAL A 54 2.93 -5.54 13.63
N LEU A 55 2.05 -6.52 13.39
CA LEU A 55 1.83 -7.62 14.35
C LEU A 55 3.09 -8.51 14.48
N GLU A 56 3.71 -8.87 13.36
CA GLU A 56 4.98 -9.59 13.34
C GLU A 56 6.07 -8.82 14.11
N ARG A 57 6.21 -7.52 13.85
CA ARG A 57 7.19 -6.66 14.51
C ARG A 57 6.92 -6.50 16.00
N THR A 58 5.64 -6.46 16.41
CA THR A 58 5.21 -6.43 17.81
C THR A 58 5.57 -7.73 18.52
N LEU A 59 5.35 -8.87 17.87
CA LEU A 59 5.75 -10.18 18.41
C LEU A 59 7.27 -10.28 18.61
N MET A 60 8.05 -9.86 17.61
CA MET A 60 9.52 -9.86 17.72
C MET A 60 10.01 -8.98 18.88
N ALA A 61 9.33 -7.86 19.14
CA ALA A 61 9.63 -7.01 20.27
C ALA A 61 9.24 -7.66 21.61
N TYR A 62 8.08 -8.32 21.67
CA TYR A 62 7.65 -9.07 22.86
C TYR A 62 8.64 -10.19 23.22
N ASP A 63 9.14 -10.92 22.22
CA ASP A 63 10.12 -12.00 22.40
C ASP A 63 11.55 -11.49 22.69
N GLY A 64 11.77 -10.17 22.68
CA GLY A 64 13.08 -9.57 22.91
C GLY A 64 14.08 -9.71 21.76
N ILE A 65 13.60 -10.12 20.57
CA ILE A 65 14.42 -10.20 19.34
C ILE A 65 14.72 -8.80 18.82
N GLU A 66 13.76 -7.90 18.94
CA GLU A 66 13.83 -6.51 18.53
C GLU A 66 13.43 -5.58 19.69
N PRO A 67 13.89 -4.33 19.74
CA PRO A 67 13.46 -3.38 20.76
C PRO A 67 11.98 -3.01 20.55
N HIS A 68 11.26 -2.79 21.65
CA HIS A 68 9.94 -2.16 21.60
C HIS A 68 10.04 -0.70 21.12
N SER A 69 9.10 -0.29 20.30
CA SER A 69 8.77 1.11 20.03
C SER A 69 7.45 1.48 20.71
N ASP A 70 7.05 2.74 20.65
CA ASP A 70 5.74 3.17 21.16
C ASP A 70 4.62 2.48 20.37
N LEU A 71 4.72 2.43 19.03
CA LEU A 71 3.75 1.70 18.19
C LEU A 71 3.56 0.25 18.63
N THR A 72 4.64 -0.47 18.93
CA THR A 72 4.54 -1.90 19.28
C THR A 72 3.98 -2.12 20.68
N ARG A 73 4.21 -1.20 21.63
CA ARG A 73 3.60 -1.24 22.96
C ARG A 73 2.10 -0.95 22.89
N ASP A 74 1.75 0.17 22.24
CA ASP A 74 0.37 0.61 22.12
C ASP A 74 -0.48 -0.43 21.41
N LEU A 75 0.05 -1.08 20.37
CA LEU A 75 -0.67 -2.12 19.64
C LEU A 75 -0.89 -3.37 20.49
N LEU A 76 0.11 -3.79 21.27
CA LEU A 76 -0.01 -4.94 22.16
C LEU A 76 -1.07 -4.69 23.24
N ASP A 77 -1.06 -3.49 23.84
CA ASP A 77 -2.02 -3.09 24.86
C ASP A 77 -3.45 -2.96 24.27
N GLN A 78 -3.59 -2.36 23.10
CA GLN A 78 -4.87 -2.21 22.40
C GLN A 78 -5.52 -3.55 22.06
N LEU A 79 -4.72 -4.53 21.67
CA LEU A 79 -5.22 -5.87 21.35
C LEU A 79 -5.50 -6.72 22.60
N GLY A 80 -5.16 -6.26 23.80
CA GLY A 80 -5.37 -7.01 25.04
C GLY A 80 -4.26 -8.03 25.35
N GLY A 81 -3.08 -7.82 24.79
CA GLY A 81 -1.89 -8.63 25.00
C GLY A 81 -1.68 -9.73 23.96
N LEU A 82 -0.63 -10.51 24.17
CA LEU A 82 -0.16 -11.51 23.21
C LEU A 82 -1.22 -12.57 22.86
N HIS A 83 -1.97 -13.03 23.86
CA HIS A 83 -2.98 -14.09 23.63
C HIS A 83 -4.07 -13.61 22.66
N GLU A 84 -4.59 -12.41 22.87
CA GLU A 84 -5.63 -11.83 22.02
C GLU A 84 -5.08 -11.43 20.64
N MET A 85 -3.84 -10.94 20.57
CA MET A 85 -3.16 -10.70 19.30
C MET A 85 -3.03 -12.00 18.47
N ARG A 86 -2.69 -13.11 19.10
CA ARG A 86 -2.66 -14.42 18.45
C ARG A 86 -4.05 -14.86 17.98
N ASN A 87 -5.07 -14.70 18.84
CA ASN A 87 -6.46 -15.05 18.49
C ASN A 87 -6.95 -14.22 17.29
N PHE A 88 -6.64 -12.93 17.25
CA PHE A 88 -6.90 -12.08 16.08
C PHE A 88 -6.27 -12.69 14.82
N CYS A 89 -4.98 -13.04 14.85
CA CYS A 89 -4.28 -13.58 13.67
C CYS A 89 -4.85 -14.90 13.15
N LEU A 90 -5.47 -15.73 14.02
CA LEU A 90 -6.04 -17.02 13.61
C LEU A 90 -7.30 -16.87 12.73
N THR A 91 -8.01 -15.77 12.86
CA THR A 91 -9.30 -15.56 12.18
C THR A 91 -9.35 -14.35 11.27
N ALA A 92 -8.35 -13.46 11.36
CA ALA A 92 -8.33 -12.20 10.65
C ALA A 92 -8.31 -12.37 9.12
N SER A 93 -9.23 -11.72 8.47
CA SER A 93 -9.22 -11.51 7.02
C SER A 93 -8.22 -10.42 6.62
N PRO A 94 -7.88 -10.30 5.32
CA PRO A 94 -7.08 -9.17 4.84
C PRO A 94 -7.67 -7.80 5.19
N ALA A 95 -9.00 -7.68 5.25
CA ALA A 95 -9.66 -6.44 5.65
C ALA A 95 -9.42 -6.13 7.14
N ASP A 96 -9.43 -7.15 8.00
CA ASP A 96 -9.15 -6.97 9.43
C ASP A 96 -7.70 -6.51 9.65
N TYR A 97 -6.72 -7.13 8.98
CA TYR A 97 -5.34 -6.65 9.01
C TYR A 97 -5.23 -5.20 8.53
N ALA A 98 -5.97 -4.81 7.49
CA ALA A 98 -5.91 -3.45 6.94
C ALA A 98 -6.41 -2.39 7.93
N THR A 99 -7.20 -2.75 8.94
CA THR A 99 -7.63 -1.83 10.01
C THR A 99 -6.47 -1.31 10.85
N LEU A 100 -5.35 -2.03 10.88
CA LEU A 100 -4.14 -1.66 11.62
C LEU A 100 -3.20 -0.73 10.82
N ALA A 101 -3.41 -0.60 9.50
CA ALA A 101 -2.55 0.21 8.64
C ALA A 101 -2.47 1.70 9.05
N PRO A 102 -3.56 2.36 9.49
CA PRO A 102 -3.48 3.74 9.97
C PRO A 102 -2.49 3.93 11.12
N GLN A 103 -2.37 2.95 12.03
CA GLN A 103 -1.44 3.04 13.16
C GLN A 103 0.01 3.02 12.69
N VAL A 104 0.35 2.15 11.73
CA VAL A 104 1.68 2.10 11.12
C VAL A 104 2.02 3.42 10.43
N LEU A 105 1.09 3.95 9.64
CA LEU A 105 1.31 5.18 8.89
C LEU A 105 1.40 6.41 9.82
N ASN A 106 0.57 6.48 10.86
CA ASN A 106 0.65 7.52 11.89
C ASN A 106 1.97 7.42 12.68
N GLY A 107 2.36 6.18 13.06
CA GLY A 107 3.63 5.94 13.71
C GLY A 107 4.82 6.41 12.86
N ALA A 108 4.79 6.16 11.55
CA ALA A 108 5.84 6.62 10.65
C ALA A 108 5.89 8.16 10.54
N GLU A 109 4.74 8.84 10.52
CA GLU A 109 4.65 10.31 10.58
C GLU A 109 5.21 10.86 11.90
N CYS A 110 5.04 10.11 13.01
CA CYS A 110 5.63 10.41 14.32
C CYS A 110 7.07 9.91 14.49
N HIS A 111 7.71 9.42 13.43
CA HIS A 111 9.09 8.89 13.42
C HIS A 111 9.30 7.67 14.33
N ASP A 112 8.27 6.86 14.58
CA ASP A 112 8.42 5.59 15.28
C ASP A 112 9.34 4.65 14.48
N PRO A 113 10.39 4.07 15.10
CA PRO A 113 11.38 3.29 14.38
C PRO A 113 10.83 2.01 13.76
N ALA A 114 9.88 1.32 14.41
CA ALA A 114 9.26 0.11 13.87
C ALA A 114 8.34 0.46 12.68
N ALA A 115 7.60 1.55 12.78
CA ALA A 115 6.77 2.04 11.68
C ALA A 115 7.61 2.44 10.46
N LEU A 116 8.69 3.20 10.67
CA LEU A 116 9.60 3.62 9.60
C LEU A 116 10.25 2.43 8.89
N GLU A 117 10.66 1.40 9.64
CA GLU A 117 11.20 0.16 9.06
C GLU A 117 10.17 -0.51 8.13
N ILE A 118 8.92 -0.66 8.59
CA ILE A 118 7.85 -1.28 7.82
C ILE A 118 7.55 -0.46 6.55
N VAL A 119 7.43 0.86 6.68
CA VAL A 119 7.18 1.77 5.56
C VAL A 119 8.33 1.76 4.55
N ALA A 120 9.59 1.72 5.00
CA ALA A 120 10.75 1.64 4.11
C ALA A 120 10.76 0.36 3.26
N ARG A 121 10.35 -0.79 3.84
CA ARG A 121 10.18 -2.05 3.09
C ARG A 121 9.07 -1.94 2.05
N ALA A 122 7.95 -1.31 2.41
CA ALA A 122 6.84 -1.06 1.50
C ALA A 122 7.27 -0.18 0.32
N VAL A 123 7.93 0.94 0.59
CA VAL A 123 8.46 1.87 -0.42
C VAL A 123 9.43 1.17 -1.38
N THR A 124 10.35 0.38 -0.83
CA THR A 124 11.28 -0.42 -1.64
C THR A 124 10.54 -1.32 -2.64
N PHE A 125 9.46 -1.96 -2.21
CA PHE A 125 8.62 -2.78 -3.09
C PHE A 125 7.93 -1.95 -4.17
N LEU A 126 7.34 -0.82 -3.81
CA LEU A 126 6.64 0.06 -4.77
C LEU A 126 7.59 0.58 -5.85
N GLU A 127 8.79 1.03 -5.47
CA GLU A 127 9.79 1.53 -6.42
C GLU A 127 10.32 0.42 -7.35
N LYS A 128 10.54 -0.80 -6.82
CA LYS A 128 10.88 -1.97 -7.65
C LYS A 128 9.77 -2.32 -8.63
N GLY A 129 8.51 -2.26 -8.19
CA GLY A 129 7.35 -2.51 -9.04
C GLY A 129 7.20 -1.47 -10.17
N LEU A 130 7.42 -0.20 -9.86
CA LEU A 130 7.46 0.87 -10.87
C LEU A 130 8.60 0.64 -11.88
N ALA A 131 9.81 0.31 -11.40
CA ALA A 131 10.95 0.00 -12.25
C ALA A 131 10.69 -1.21 -13.18
N ALA A 132 10.00 -2.26 -12.70
CA ALA A 132 9.60 -3.42 -13.49
C ALA A 132 8.60 -3.09 -14.62
N LEU A 133 7.97 -1.92 -14.55
CA LEU A 133 7.09 -1.37 -15.56
C LEU A 133 7.75 -0.27 -16.42
N ASP A 134 9.06 -0.14 -16.37
CA ASP A 134 9.86 0.85 -17.09
C ASP A 134 9.53 2.31 -16.71
N PHE A 135 9.23 2.57 -15.42
CA PHE A 135 8.99 3.91 -14.91
C PHE A 135 10.26 4.75 -14.99
N THR A 136 10.13 5.98 -15.47
CA THR A 136 11.21 6.95 -15.53
C THR A 136 10.83 8.24 -14.79
N PRO A 137 11.82 8.95 -14.19
CA PRO A 137 11.55 10.20 -13.49
C PRO A 137 10.84 11.23 -14.37
N GLY A 138 9.70 11.71 -13.93
CA GLY A 138 8.86 12.65 -14.69
C GLY A 138 7.69 12.00 -15.42
N ASP A 139 7.62 10.67 -15.48
CA ASP A 139 6.40 9.98 -15.89
C ASP A 139 5.24 10.35 -14.96
N ARG A 140 4.04 10.41 -15.53
CA ARG A 140 2.81 10.67 -14.77
C ARG A 140 2.56 9.52 -13.79
N LEU A 141 2.50 9.82 -12.50
CA LEU A 141 2.19 8.88 -11.44
C LEU A 141 0.90 9.30 -10.73
N CYS A 142 -0.03 8.37 -10.60
CA CYS A 142 -1.26 8.56 -9.86
C CYS A 142 -1.31 7.58 -8.69
N MET A 143 -1.55 8.07 -7.49
CA MET A 143 -1.72 7.25 -6.29
C MET A 143 -3.18 7.22 -5.88
N THR A 144 -3.74 6.02 -5.69
CA THR A 144 -5.15 5.79 -5.38
C THR A 144 -5.32 4.85 -4.20
N GLY A 145 -6.54 4.80 -3.66
CA GLY A 145 -6.87 4.03 -2.45
C GLY A 145 -6.54 4.78 -1.16
N GLY A 146 -6.98 4.23 -0.04
CA GLY A 146 -6.85 4.90 1.27
C GLY A 146 -5.41 4.96 1.81
N VAL A 147 -4.52 4.10 1.30
CA VAL A 147 -3.12 4.00 1.74
C VAL A 147 -2.18 4.68 0.75
N GLY A 148 -2.49 4.61 -0.55
CA GLY A 148 -1.59 5.07 -1.61
C GLY A 148 -1.00 6.47 -1.42
N PRO A 149 -1.82 7.52 -1.25
CA PRO A 149 -1.33 8.88 -1.07
C PRO A 149 -0.42 9.06 0.15
N ARG A 150 -0.58 8.26 1.19
CA ARG A 150 0.23 8.34 2.41
C ARG A 150 1.68 7.88 2.24
N TYR A 151 2.00 7.23 1.12
CA TYR A 151 3.39 6.88 0.80
C TYR A 151 4.16 8.01 0.13
N GLU A 152 3.49 9.06 -0.36
CA GLU A 152 4.16 10.14 -1.10
C GLU A 152 5.37 10.74 -0.36
N PRO A 153 5.31 11.05 0.95
CA PRO A 153 6.45 11.61 1.68
C PRO A 153 7.67 10.66 1.80
N TYR A 154 7.47 9.38 1.59
CA TYR A 154 8.49 8.34 1.78
C TYR A 154 9.09 7.84 0.47
N LEU A 155 8.44 8.10 -0.68
CA LEU A 155 8.95 7.77 -2.01
C LEU A 155 10.12 8.70 -2.38
N SER A 156 11.02 8.20 -3.23
CA SER A 156 12.16 9.00 -3.66
C SER A 156 11.71 10.26 -4.44
N PRO A 157 12.45 11.37 -4.33
CA PRO A 157 12.16 12.60 -5.08
C PRO A 157 12.06 12.39 -6.61
N LYS A 158 12.72 11.37 -7.12
CA LYS A 158 12.64 10.98 -8.53
C LYS A 158 11.29 10.38 -8.88
N THR A 159 10.74 9.57 -7.98
CA THR A 159 9.44 8.91 -8.15
C THR A 159 8.28 9.89 -8.07
N ILE A 160 8.31 10.83 -7.13
CA ILE A 160 7.22 11.78 -6.90
C ILE A 160 7.27 13.02 -7.79
N ARG A 161 8.21 13.11 -8.72
CA ARG A 161 8.43 14.32 -9.54
C ARG A 161 7.20 14.79 -10.32
N ASN A 162 6.32 13.88 -10.70
CA ASN A 162 5.10 14.18 -11.46
C ASN A 162 3.92 13.38 -10.93
N VAL A 163 3.64 13.53 -9.63
CA VAL A 163 2.42 12.97 -9.01
C VAL A 163 1.24 13.84 -9.43
N VAL A 164 0.18 13.18 -9.89
CA VAL A 164 -1.05 13.83 -10.32
C VAL A 164 -2.26 13.24 -9.60
N PRO A 165 -3.28 14.03 -9.33
CA PRO A 165 -4.53 13.50 -8.77
C PRO A 165 -5.22 12.57 -9.78
N PRO A 166 -5.97 11.56 -9.28
CA PRO A 166 -6.79 10.72 -10.14
C PRO A 166 -7.90 11.56 -10.81
N GLN A 167 -8.17 11.29 -12.10
CA GLN A 167 -9.26 11.96 -12.83
C GLN A 167 -10.64 11.49 -12.36
N GLY A 168 -10.72 10.29 -11.80
CA GLY A 168 -11.92 9.69 -11.26
C GLY A 168 -11.60 8.39 -10.51
N ASN A 169 -12.64 7.71 -10.09
CA ASN A 169 -12.55 6.46 -9.33
C ASN A 169 -12.76 5.21 -10.21
N ALA A 170 -12.69 4.03 -9.61
CA ALA A 170 -12.88 2.75 -10.30
C ALA A 170 -14.26 2.61 -10.94
N MET A 171 -15.30 3.21 -10.35
CA MET A 171 -16.66 3.17 -10.90
C MET A 171 -16.76 3.99 -12.18
N LEU A 172 -16.20 5.20 -12.22
CA LEU A 172 -16.15 6.02 -13.44
C LEU A 172 -15.32 5.33 -14.53
N GLY A 173 -14.23 4.66 -14.16
CA GLY A 173 -13.42 3.86 -15.07
C GLY A 173 -14.19 2.65 -15.64
N ALA A 174 -14.97 1.96 -14.83
CA ALA A 174 -15.84 0.87 -15.29
C ALA A 174 -16.88 1.38 -16.30
N PHE A 175 -17.52 2.50 -15.99
CA PHE A 175 -18.51 3.12 -16.89
C PHE A 175 -17.89 3.56 -18.23
N ALA A 176 -16.70 4.17 -18.19
CA ALA A 176 -15.99 4.56 -19.41
C ALA A 176 -15.61 3.36 -20.29
N LEU A 177 -15.18 2.24 -19.70
CA LEU A 177 -14.86 1.01 -20.43
C LEU A 177 -16.12 0.38 -21.05
N ALA A 178 -17.24 0.32 -20.32
CA ALA A 178 -18.49 -0.25 -20.83
C ALA A 178 -19.03 0.50 -22.06
N ARG A 179 -18.84 1.81 -22.15
CA ARG A 179 -19.26 2.63 -23.30
C ARG A 179 -18.42 2.42 -24.57
N HIS A 180 -17.26 1.78 -24.46
CA HIS A 180 -16.36 1.52 -25.60
C HIS A 180 -16.52 0.10 -26.15
N THR A 181 -17.28 -0.76 -25.46
CA THR A 181 -17.57 -2.15 -25.86
C THR A 181 -19.00 -2.32 -26.45
N ALA A 182 -19.78 -1.28 -26.44
CA ALA A 182 -21.10 -1.20 -27.11
C ALA A 182 -20.96 -0.43 -28.43
#